data_9b936e1684d9b8b7a7cf45b689a21205
#
_entry.id   9b936e1684d9b8b7a7cf45b689a21205
#
_cell.length_a   1.000
_cell.length_b   1.000
_cell.length_c   1.000
_cell.angle_alpha   90.00
_cell.angle_beta   90.00
_cell.angle_gamma   90.00
#
_symmetry.space_group_name_H-M   'P 1'
#
loop_
_entity.id
_entity.type
_entity.pdbx_description
1 polymer ?
#
loop_
_entity_poly.entity_id
_entity_poly.type
_entity_poly.pdbx_seq_one_letter_code
_entity_poly.pdbx_strand_id
1 'polypeptide(L)'
;SIAIFNVLLPSVIQANYPQKISFLTTLYVTSMGIATALSSYISVPITQATSWKGLILCLSLLCLLTFFIWLPNHGYNHFLEGHEKKQKKENILKNKQVWAIMIFCGLQSLLFYTSMTWLPTMAISAGLSHTDAGLLASIFSLTSIPFSMTIPSLTTRLSNRHRQIMLTVISIAGLLGIAMLLYPSKSFLYWLVAHLLIGTACSALFPYLMVCF
;
A
#
# COMPACT_ATOMS: atom_id res chain seq x y z
N SER A 1 -2.04 -1.80 16.18
CA SER A 1 -3.22 -1.01 15.94
C SER A 1 -3.46 -0.67 14.47
N ILE A 2 -2.51 -0.14 13.69
CA ILE A 2 -2.68 0.12 12.23
C ILE A 2 -3.03 -1.17 11.49
N ALA A 3 -2.39 -2.29 11.82
CA ALA A 3 -2.68 -3.59 11.22
C ALA A 3 -4.14 -4.02 11.43
N ILE A 4 -4.73 -3.73 12.57
CA ILE A 4 -6.13 -4.04 12.88
C ILE A 4 -7.05 -3.23 11.95
N PHE A 5 -6.81 -1.93 11.77
CA PHE A 5 -7.60 -1.10 10.87
C PHE A 5 -7.50 -1.56 9.42
N ASN A 6 -6.31 -1.94 8.95
CA ASN A 6 -6.11 -2.44 7.60
C ASN A 6 -6.89 -3.73 7.30
N VAL A 7 -7.11 -4.57 8.32
CA VAL A 7 -7.87 -5.81 8.18
C VAL A 7 -9.38 -5.56 8.35
N LEU A 8 -9.77 -4.72 9.31
CA LEU A 8 -11.18 -4.48 9.61
C LEU A 8 -11.87 -3.59 8.59
N LEU A 9 -11.19 -2.58 8.05
CA LEU A 9 -11.81 -1.59 7.16
C LEU A 9 -12.41 -2.21 5.90
N PRO A 10 -11.73 -3.09 5.15
CA PRO A 10 -12.34 -3.79 4.02
C PRO A 10 -13.56 -4.61 4.42
N SER A 11 -13.52 -5.29 5.58
CA SER A 11 -14.65 -6.08 6.08
C SER A 11 -15.84 -5.21 6.44
N VAL A 12 -15.62 -4.04 7.06
CA VAL A 12 -16.67 -3.07 7.37
C VAL A 12 -17.28 -2.48 6.10
N ILE A 13 -16.46 -2.16 5.11
CA ILE A 13 -16.93 -1.68 3.80
C ILE A 13 -17.80 -2.74 3.13
N GLN A 14 -17.38 -3.99 3.12
CA GLN A 14 -18.11 -5.10 2.51
C GLN A 14 -19.46 -5.34 3.20
N ALA A 15 -19.50 -5.24 4.53
CA ALA A 15 -20.71 -5.45 5.31
C ALA A 15 -21.75 -4.33 5.14
N ASN A 16 -21.30 -3.06 5.12
CA ASN A 16 -22.20 -1.90 5.11
C ASN A 16 -22.53 -1.40 3.68
N TYR A 17 -21.63 -1.55 2.72
CA TYR A 17 -21.76 -1.00 1.37
C TYR A 17 -21.39 -2.01 0.28
N PRO A 18 -22.08 -3.16 0.18
CA PRO A 18 -21.73 -4.23 -0.77
C PRO A 18 -21.75 -3.79 -2.23
N GLN A 19 -22.59 -2.80 -2.59
CA GLN A 19 -22.67 -2.28 -3.95
C GLN A 19 -21.55 -1.29 -4.32
N LYS A 20 -20.81 -0.77 -3.35
CA LYS A 20 -19.78 0.26 -3.54
C LYS A 20 -18.39 -0.18 -3.08
N ILE A 21 -18.18 -1.48 -2.89
CA ILE A 21 -16.92 -2.05 -2.37
C ILE A 21 -15.72 -1.55 -3.18
N SER A 22 -15.76 -1.69 -4.50
CA SER A 22 -14.66 -1.29 -5.38
C SER A 22 -14.33 0.19 -5.25
N PHE A 23 -15.33 1.06 -5.24
CA PHE A 23 -15.14 2.50 -5.11
C PHE A 23 -14.55 2.89 -3.74
N LEU A 24 -15.12 2.37 -2.65
CA LEU A 24 -14.68 2.70 -1.29
C LEU A 24 -13.28 2.12 -1.00
N THR A 25 -12.98 0.93 -1.51
CA THR A 25 -11.65 0.34 -1.39
C THR A 25 -10.63 1.17 -2.17
N THR A 26 -10.95 1.60 -3.38
CA THR A 26 -10.09 2.48 -4.18
C THR A 26 -9.84 3.80 -3.45
N LEU A 27 -10.89 4.43 -2.92
CA LEU A 27 -10.79 5.68 -2.16
C LEU A 27 -9.87 5.52 -0.94
N TYR A 28 -10.04 4.44 -0.19
CA TYR A 28 -9.23 4.12 0.97
C TYR A 28 -7.74 3.94 0.61
N VAL A 29 -7.44 3.10 -0.39
CA VAL A 29 -6.05 2.84 -0.82
C VAL A 29 -5.41 4.11 -1.38
N THR A 30 -6.15 4.89 -2.16
CA THR A 30 -5.66 6.16 -2.70
C THR A 30 -5.37 7.17 -1.59
N SER A 31 -6.25 7.29 -0.60
CA SER A 31 -6.03 8.17 0.56
C SER A 31 -4.78 7.77 1.35
N MET A 32 -4.57 6.46 1.54
CA MET A 32 -3.34 5.95 2.18
C MET A 32 -2.09 6.32 1.36
N GLY A 33 -2.14 6.15 0.04
CA GLY A 33 -1.03 6.49 -0.85
C GLY A 33 -0.68 7.98 -0.80
N ILE A 34 -1.68 8.87 -0.84
CA ILE A 34 -1.49 10.32 -0.72
C ILE A 34 -0.90 10.68 0.65
N ALA A 35 -1.48 10.16 1.73
CA ALA A 35 -1.01 10.44 3.09
C ALA A 35 0.45 9.98 3.28
N THR A 36 0.82 8.80 2.77
CA THR A 36 2.17 8.28 2.83
C THR A 36 3.15 9.12 2.02
N ALA A 37 2.76 9.54 0.81
CA ALA A 37 3.58 10.40 -0.03
C ALA A 37 3.84 11.76 0.60
N LEU A 38 2.80 12.39 1.14
CA LEU A 38 2.92 13.68 1.86
C LEU A 38 3.79 13.54 3.10
N SER A 39 3.59 12.48 3.90
CA SER A 39 4.38 12.23 5.09
C SER A 39 5.87 12.05 4.74
N SER A 40 6.19 11.28 3.70
CA SER A 40 7.56 11.06 3.26
C SER A 40 8.22 12.35 2.75
N TYR A 41 7.49 13.18 2.03
CA TYR A 41 8.00 14.44 1.51
C TYR A 41 8.25 15.47 2.61
N ILE A 42 7.32 15.60 3.56
CA ILE A 42 7.36 16.62 4.61
C ILE A 42 8.28 16.23 5.77
N SER A 43 8.57 14.94 5.97
CA SER A 43 9.37 14.45 7.10
C SER A 43 10.79 15.03 7.12
N VAL A 44 11.45 15.15 5.97
CA VAL A 44 12.81 15.66 5.86
C VAL A 44 12.87 17.16 6.21
N PRO A 45 12.08 18.05 5.57
CA PRO A 45 12.05 19.47 5.94
C PRO A 45 11.76 19.72 7.42
N ILE A 46 10.78 19.02 7.99
CA ILE A 46 10.45 19.20 9.43
C ILE A 46 11.63 18.78 10.30
N THR A 47 12.26 17.65 10.00
CA THR A 47 13.40 17.15 10.78
C THR A 47 14.59 18.10 10.70
N GLN A 48 14.84 18.71 9.54
CA GLN A 48 15.90 19.70 9.36
C GLN A 48 15.62 21.02 10.08
N ALA A 49 14.35 21.46 10.08
CA ALA A 49 13.96 22.73 10.69
C ALA A 49 13.84 22.67 12.23
N THR A 50 13.45 21.51 12.78
CA THR A 50 13.18 21.39 14.22
C THR A 50 14.08 20.38 14.90
N SER A 51 13.93 19.12 14.61
CA SER A 51 14.67 17.92 14.98
C SER A 51 13.75 16.69 14.82
N TRP A 52 14.27 15.48 15.04
CA TRP A 52 13.47 14.26 15.09
C TRP A 52 12.35 14.33 16.16
N LYS A 53 12.57 15.08 17.28
CA LYS A 53 11.55 15.29 18.32
C LYS A 53 10.36 16.11 17.82
N GLY A 54 10.61 17.13 16.99
CA GLY A 54 9.57 17.93 16.36
C GLY A 54 8.70 17.11 15.42
N LEU A 55 9.30 16.19 14.64
CA LEU A 55 8.56 15.28 13.78
C LEU A 55 7.64 14.35 14.59
N ILE A 56 8.13 13.77 15.70
CA ILE A 56 7.32 12.95 16.61
C ILE A 56 6.16 13.74 17.18
N LEU A 57 6.39 14.99 17.57
CA LEU A 57 5.36 15.86 18.13
C LEU A 57 4.26 16.15 17.09
N CYS A 58 4.62 16.43 15.84
CA CYS A 58 3.66 16.58 14.74
C CYS A 58 2.83 15.32 14.51
N LEU A 59 3.47 14.15 14.51
CA LEU A 59 2.76 12.86 14.34
C LEU A 59 1.82 12.60 15.52
N SER A 60 2.22 12.95 16.76
CA SER A 60 1.38 12.79 17.95
C SER A 60 0.15 13.71 17.89
N LEU A 61 0.31 14.96 17.42
CA LEU A 61 -0.81 15.87 17.20
C LEU A 61 -1.79 15.35 16.16
N LEU A 62 -1.30 14.77 15.06
CA LEU A 62 -2.15 14.13 14.05
C LEU A 62 -2.93 12.94 14.63
N CYS A 63 -2.29 12.13 15.47
CA CYS A 63 -2.98 11.01 16.16
C CYS A 63 -4.08 11.53 17.10
N LEU A 64 -3.80 12.59 17.86
CA LEU A 64 -4.80 13.22 18.73
C LEU A 64 -5.97 13.79 17.93
N LEU A 65 -5.68 14.47 16.82
CA LEU A 65 -6.71 15.02 15.93
C LEU A 65 -7.58 13.90 15.36
N THR A 66 -6.99 12.79 14.92
CA THR A 66 -7.71 11.60 14.44
C THR A 66 -8.60 11.03 15.55
N PHE A 67 -8.12 10.97 16.78
CA PHE A 67 -8.90 10.52 17.92
C PHE A 67 -10.14 11.39 18.14
N PHE A 68 -10.00 12.73 18.14
CA PHE A 68 -11.12 13.64 18.29
C PHE A 68 -12.14 13.55 17.14
N ILE A 69 -11.67 13.37 15.89
CA ILE A 69 -12.56 13.17 14.74
C ILE A 69 -13.35 11.85 14.87
N TRP A 70 -12.78 10.84 15.52
CA TRP A 70 -13.44 9.55 15.70
C TRP A 70 -14.45 9.53 16.85
N LEU A 71 -14.31 10.41 17.85
CA LEU A 71 -15.19 10.45 19.03
C LEU A 71 -16.70 10.50 18.71
N PRO A 72 -17.18 11.32 17.75
CA PRO A 72 -18.60 11.36 17.38
C PRO A 72 -19.13 10.04 16.85
N ASN A 73 -18.28 9.19 16.27
CA ASN A 73 -18.68 7.90 15.69
C ASN A 73 -18.98 6.82 16.75
N HIS A 74 -18.68 7.07 18.02
CA HIS A 74 -18.99 6.13 19.12
C HIS A 74 -20.51 5.84 19.25
N GLY A 75 -21.36 6.78 18.85
CA GLY A 75 -22.82 6.62 18.86
C GLY A 75 -23.39 5.80 17.69
N TYR A 76 -22.59 5.55 16.64
CA TYR A 76 -23.02 4.81 15.44
C TYR A 76 -22.63 3.31 15.48
N ASN A 77 -22.51 2.73 16.67
CA ASN A 77 -22.40 1.29 16.82
C ASN A 77 -23.74 0.61 16.47
N HIS A 78 -24.12 0.63 15.21
CA HIS A 78 -25.04 -0.38 14.71
C HIS A 78 -24.28 -1.70 14.76
N PHE A 79 -24.64 -2.54 15.73
CA PHE A 79 -24.31 -3.94 15.66
C PHE A 79 -24.70 -4.41 14.27
N LEU A 80 -23.74 -4.88 13.51
CA LEU A 80 -24.00 -5.62 12.30
C LEU A 80 -24.84 -6.81 12.74
N GLU A 81 -26.16 -6.69 12.65
CA GLU A 81 -27.05 -7.85 12.69
C GLU A 81 -26.61 -8.70 11.53
N GLY A 82 -25.74 -9.65 11.86
CA GLY A 82 -25.19 -10.56 10.89
C GLY A 82 -26.36 -11.25 10.21
N HIS A 83 -26.53 -11.01 8.93
CA HIS A 83 -27.08 -12.03 8.08
C HIS A 83 -26.12 -13.21 8.22
N GLU A 84 -26.33 -14.01 9.28
CA GLU A 84 -25.81 -15.36 9.37
C GLU A 84 -26.41 -16.17 8.22
N LYS A 85 -25.94 -15.93 7.00
CA LYS A 85 -25.89 -17.02 6.05
C LYS A 85 -25.04 -18.06 6.74
N LYS A 86 -25.67 -19.16 7.18
CA LYS A 86 -25.00 -20.36 7.65
C LYS A 86 -24.06 -20.84 6.52
N GLN A 87 -22.92 -20.16 6.38
CA GLN A 87 -21.83 -20.67 5.56
C GLN A 87 -21.40 -21.94 6.29
N LYS A 88 -21.52 -23.07 5.60
CA LYS A 88 -20.90 -24.33 6.03
C LYS A 88 -19.50 -23.96 6.51
N LYS A 89 -19.16 -24.32 7.75
CA LYS A 89 -17.81 -24.19 8.29
C LYS A 89 -16.89 -25.12 7.48
N GLU A 90 -16.56 -24.72 6.27
CA GLU A 90 -15.47 -25.34 5.54
C GLU A 90 -14.18 -25.02 6.29
N ASN A 91 -13.37 -26.03 6.53
CA ASN A 91 -12.08 -25.85 7.19
C ASN A 91 -11.18 -25.08 6.23
N ILE A 92 -11.22 -23.73 6.34
CA ILE A 92 -10.48 -22.78 5.50
C ILE A 92 -9.00 -23.16 5.44
N LEU A 93 -8.43 -23.66 6.55
CA LEU A 93 -7.04 -24.09 6.64
C LEU A 93 -6.71 -25.37 5.80
N LYS A 94 -7.71 -26.14 5.35
CA LYS A 94 -7.48 -27.29 4.45
C LYS A 94 -7.48 -26.92 2.97
N ASN A 95 -7.89 -25.72 2.62
CA ASN A 95 -7.96 -25.28 1.23
C ASN A 95 -6.59 -24.76 0.76
N LYS A 96 -5.97 -25.46 -0.22
CA LYS A 96 -4.69 -25.08 -0.81
C LYS A 96 -4.70 -23.69 -1.45
N GLN A 97 -5.84 -23.25 -2.00
CA GLN A 97 -5.98 -21.94 -2.61
C GLN A 97 -5.86 -20.83 -1.56
N VAL A 98 -6.43 -21.01 -0.36
CA VAL A 98 -6.31 -20.06 0.75
C VAL A 98 -4.84 -19.90 1.17
N TRP A 99 -4.09 -21.00 1.26
CA TRP A 99 -2.66 -20.95 1.57
C TRP A 99 -1.86 -20.21 0.49
N ALA A 100 -2.14 -20.47 -0.77
CA ALA A 100 -1.47 -19.75 -1.87
C ALA A 100 -1.71 -18.23 -1.79
N ILE A 101 -2.94 -17.81 -1.51
CA ILE A 101 -3.30 -16.40 -1.32
C ILE A 101 -2.58 -15.81 -0.10
N MET A 102 -2.59 -16.51 1.03
CA MET A 102 -1.93 -16.04 2.26
C MET A 102 -0.43 -15.83 2.05
N ILE A 103 0.24 -16.79 1.41
CA ILE A 103 1.67 -16.71 1.08
C ILE A 103 1.92 -15.54 0.13
N PHE A 104 1.12 -15.40 -0.91
CA PHE A 104 1.27 -14.30 -1.87
C PHE A 104 1.07 -12.93 -1.21
N CYS A 105 0.03 -12.77 -0.38
CA CYS A 105 -0.21 -11.54 0.40
C CYS A 105 0.96 -11.24 1.34
N GLY A 106 1.49 -12.26 2.02
CA GLY A 106 2.62 -12.12 2.93
C GLY A 106 3.88 -11.66 2.20
N LEU A 107 4.22 -12.30 1.07
CA LEU A 107 5.38 -11.93 0.25
C LEU A 107 5.24 -10.53 -0.35
N GLN A 108 4.05 -10.18 -0.83
CA GLN A 108 3.76 -8.85 -1.36
C GLN A 108 3.91 -7.77 -0.28
N SER A 109 3.37 -8.01 0.91
CA SER A 109 3.51 -7.08 2.04
C SER A 109 4.97 -6.95 2.48
N LEU A 110 5.71 -8.06 2.55
CA LEU A 110 7.14 -8.06 2.83
C LEU A 110 7.89 -7.18 1.82
N LEU A 111 7.66 -7.39 0.53
CA LEU A 111 8.29 -6.61 -0.54
C LEU A 111 7.96 -5.12 -0.41
N PHE A 112 6.70 -4.77 -0.19
CA PHE A 112 6.24 -3.38 -0.06
C PHE A 112 6.91 -2.67 1.13
N TYR A 113 6.80 -3.23 2.34
CA TYR A 113 7.33 -2.59 3.55
C TYR A 113 8.85 -2.56 3.58
N THR A 114 9.51 -3.61 3.09
CA THR A 114 10.96 -3.63 2.96
C THR A 114 11.43 -2.56 1.97
N SER A 115 10.82 -2.48 0.80
CA SER A 115 11.17 -1.46 -0.20
C SER A 115 10.93 -0.05 0.33
N MET A 116 9.77 0.20 0.95
CA MET A 116 9.43 1.50 1.52
C MET A 116 10.44 1.96 2.58
N THR A 117 10.97 1.03 3.38
CA THR A 117 11.91 1.34 4.46
C THR A 117 13.33 1.48 3.94
N TRP A 118 13.79 0.55 3.11
CA TRP A 118 15.20 0.44 2.76
C TRP A 118 15.61 1.21 1.51
N LEU A 119 14.73 1.39 0.51
CA LEU A 119 15.08 2.10 -0.71
C LEU A 119 15.63 3.52 -0.46
N PRO A 120 14.98 4.37 0.39
CA PRO A 120 15.53 5.69 0.67
C PRO A 120 16.89 5.62 1.39
N THR A 121 17.05 4.68 2.32
CA THR A 121 18.30 4.48 3.05
C THR A 121 19.44 4.03 2.13
N MET A 122 19.14 3.14 1.20
CA MET A 122 20.12 2.69 0.18
C MET A 122 20.51 3.83 -0.76
N ALA A 123 19.56 4.69 -1.15
CA ALA A 123 19.84 5.87 -1.98
C ALA A 123 20.78 6.85 -1.27
N ILE A 124 20.58 7.10 0.02
CA ILE A 124 21.48 7.92 0.84
C ILE A 124 22.86 7.28 0.92
N SER A 125 22.93 5.96 1.16
CA SER A 125 24.20 5.22 1.22
C SER A 125 24.98 5.27 -0.10
N ALA A 126 24.27 5.40 -1.23
CA ALA A 126 24.87 5.56 -2.55
C ALA A 126 25.34 7.00 -2.83
N GLY A 127 25.10 7.96 -1.92
CA GLY A 127 25.57 9.33 -1.97
C GLY A 127 24.52 10.37 -2.40
N LEU A 128 23.23 10.02 -2.42
CA LEU A 128 22.15 10.99 -2.62
C LEU A 128 21.91 11.81 -1.35
N SER A 129 21.34 13.01 -1.52
CA SER A 129 20.93 13.85 -0.39
C SER A 129 19.71 13.27 0.34
N HIS A 130 19.53 13.63 1.61
CA HIS A 130 18.34 13.25 2.37
C HIS A 130 17.04 13.78 1.72
N THR A 131 17.10 14.95 1.11
CA THR A 131 15.97 15.55 0.40
C THR A 131 15.59 14.74 -0.83
N ASP A 132 16.58 14.31 -1.62
CA ASP A 132 16.35 13.47 -2.80
C ASP A 132 15.77 12.11 -2.41
N ALA A 133 16.29 11.51 -1.34
CA ALA A 133 15.77 10.24 -0.83
C ALA A 133 14.31 10.36 -0.34
N GLY A 134 13.96 11.46 0.35
CA GLY A 134 12.59 11.75 0.76
C GLY A 134 11.65 11.96 -0.43
N LEU A 135 12.13 12.64 -1.48
CA LEU A 135 11.38 12.83 -2.72
C LEU A 135 11.16 11.49 -3.45
N LEU A 136 12.19 10.65 -3.53
CA LEU A 136 12.07 9.31 -4.11
C LEU A 136 11.08 8.43 -3.34
N ALA A 137 11.06 8.47 -2.01
CA ALA A 137 10.08 7.78 -1.17
C ALA A 137 8.65 8.27 -1.44
N SER A 138 8.48 9.57 -1.64
CA SER A 138 7.19 10.17 -2.01
C SER A 138 6.73 9.68 -3.39
N ILE A 139 7.60 9.65 -4.37
CA ILE A 139 7.30 9.15 -5.71
C ILE A 139 6.93 7.66 -5.67
N PHE A 140 7.67 6.85 -4.90
CA PHE A 140 7.32 5.45 -4.67
C PHE A 140 5.89 5.28 -4.15
N SER A 141 5.50 6.09 -3.17
CA SER A 141 4.15 6.07 -2.60
C SER A 141 3.09 6.58 -3.57
N LEU A 142 3.39 7.61 -4.37
CA LEU A 142 2.49 8.16 -5.39
C LEU A 142 2.19 7.17 -6.50
N THR A 143 3.09 6.24 -6.81
CA THR A 143 2.82 5.19 -7.82
C THR A 143 1.62 4.32 -7.45
N SER A 144 1.26 4.24 -6.16
CA SER A 144 0.08 3.48 -5.72
C SER A 144 -1.25 4.05 -6.25
N ILE A 145 -1.33 5.36 -6.49
CA ILE A 145 -2.57 6.04 -6.88
C ILE A 145 -3.09 5.55 -8.25
N PRO A 146 -2.33 5.66 -9.35
CA PRO A 146 -2.81 5.22 -10.65
C PRO A 146 -3.10 3.71 -10.68
N PHE A 147 -2.32 2.90 -9.99
CA PHE A 147 -2.53 1.45 -9.98
C PHE A 147 -3.73 1.03 -9.13
N SER A 148 -3.99 1.69 -8.00
CA SER A 148 -5.19 1.42 -7.19
C SER A 148 -6.50 1.75 -7.95
N MET A 149 -6.47 2.71 -8.86
CA MET A 149 -7.62 3.09 -9.68
C MET A 149 -7.78 2.22 -10.93
N THR A 150 -6.68 1.87 -11.59
CA THR A 150 -6.71 1.20 -12.90
C THR A 150 -6.73 -0.32 -12.82
N ILE A 151 -5.98 -0.92 -11.91
CA ILE A 151 -5.84 -2.38 -11.83
C ILE A 151 -7.17 -3.10 -11.53
N PRO A 152 -8.01 -2.67 -10.59
CA PRO A 152 -9.31 -3.32 -10.34
C PRO A 152 -10.20 -3.32 -11.59
N SER A 153 -10.28 -2.18 -12.28
CA SER A 153 -11.08 -2.03 -13.51
C SER A 153 -10.54 -2.88 -14.67
N LEU A 154 -9.21 -2.90 -14.86
CA LEU A 154 -8.55 -3.72 -15.86
C LEU A 154 -8.74 -5.22 -15.57
N THR A 155 -8.56 -5.63 -14.33
CA THR A 155 -8.68 -7.05 -13.93
C THR A 155 -10.07 -7.60 -14.20
N THR A 156 -11.13 -6.81 -14.01
CA THR A 156 -12.51 -7.26 -14.29
C THR A 156 -12.81 -7.35 -15.80
N ARG A 157 -12.18 -6.53 -16.63
CA ARG A 157 -12.43 -6.45 -18.09
C ARG A 157 -11.55 -7.38 -18.92
N LEU A 158 -10.37 -7.74 -18.42
CA LEU A 158 -9.42 -8.55 -19.15
C LEU A 158 -9.75 -10.04 -19.07
N SER A 159 -9.48 -10.77 -20.17
CA SER A 159 -9.54 -12.24 -20.18
C SER A 159 -8.40 -12.84 -19.33
N ASN A 160 -8.56 -14.08 -18.88
CA ASN A 160 -7.57 -14.76 -18.03
C ASN A 160 -6.14 -14.73 -18.61
N ARG A 161 -6.00 -14.88 -19.92
CA ARG A 161 -4.68 -14.81 -20.59
C ARG A 161 -4.06 -13.41 -20.45
N HIS A 162 -4.83 -12.36 -20.69
CA HIS A 162 -4.34 -10.99 -20.58
C HIS A 162 -4.02 -10.59 -19.14
N ARG A 163 -4.78 -11.11 -18.16
CA ARG A 163 -4.47 -10.94 -16.73
C ARG A 163 -3.11 -11.55 -16.38
N GLN A 164 -2.83 -12.75 -16.86
CA GLN A 164 -1.53 -13.41 -16.63
C GLN A 164 -0.38 -12.63 -17.27
N ILE A 165 -0.55 -12.16 -18.50
CA ILE A 165 0.46 -11.32 -19.19
C ILE A 165 0.72 -10.04 -18.39
N MET A 166 -0.34 -9.35 -17.96
CA MET A 166 -0.23 -8.14 -17.15
C MET A 166 0.56 -8.38 -15.86
N LEU A 167 0.24 -9.45 -15.11
CA LEU A 167 0.98 -9.81 -13.90
C LEU A 167 2.44 -10.14 -14.18
N THR A 168 2.71 -10.88 -15.25
CA THR A 168 4.07 -11.24 -15.63
C THR A 168 4.90 -10.00 -15.97
N VAL A 169 4.34 -9.06 -16.74
CA VAL A 169 5.01 -7.80 -17.09
C VAL A 169 5.30 -6.97 -15.84
N ILE A 170 4.32 -6.83 -14.94
CA ILE A 170 4.49 -6.10 -13.68
C ILE A 170 5.55 -6.75 -12.79
N SER A 171 5.56 -8.09 -12.71
CA SER A 171 6.55 -8.83 -11.92
C SER A 171 7.96 -8.69 -12.51
N ILE A 172 8.10 -8.75 -13.83
CA ILE A 172 9.39 -8.53 -14.50
C ILE A 172 9.89 -7.11 -14.25
N ALA A 173 9.01 -6.09 -14.34
CA ALA A 173 9.37 -4.71 -14.04
C ALA A 173 9.91 -4.57 -12.60
N GLY A 174 9.24 -5.20 -11.62
CA GLY A 174 9.72 -5.25 -10.24
C GLY A 174 11.06 -5.92 -10.08
N LEU A 175 11.27 -7.08 -10.74
CA LEU A 175 12.55 -7.79 -10.73
C LEU A 175 13.68 -6.95 -11.33
N LEU A 176 13.42 -6.25 -12.44
CA LEU A 176 14.40 -5.34 -13.04
C LEU A 176 14.75 -4.19 -12.08
N GLY A 177 13.74 -3.61 -11.42
CA GLY A 177 13.98 -2.58 -10.41
C GLY A 177 14.84 -3.07 -9.25
N ILE A 178 14.59 -4.29 -8.75
CA ILE A 178 15.41 -4.91 -7.70
C ILE A 178 16.82 -5.22 -8.22
N ALA A 179 16.95 -5.72 -9.45
CA ALA A 179 18.26 -6.00 -10.06
C ALA A 179 19.13 -4.74 -10.19
N MET A 180 18.52 -3.57 -10.44
CA MET A 180 19.24 -2.31 -10.44
C MET A 180 19.91 -2.01 -9.09
N LEU A 181 19.32 -2.45 -7.95
CA LEU A 181 19.90 -2.22 -6.63
C LEU A 181 21.24 -2.96 -6.40
N LEU A 182 21.56 -3.97 -7.21
CA LEU A 182 22.84 -4.69 -7.12
C LEU A 182 24.04 -3.81 -7.56
N TYR A 183 23.76 -2.80 -8.41
CA TYR A 183 24.80 -1.89 -8.92
C TYR A 183 24.39 -0.43 -8.67
N PRO A 184 24.45 0.04 -7.40
CA PRO A 184 23.94 1.37 -7.06
C PRO A 184 24.78 2.46 -7.75
N SER A 185 24.11 3.46 -8.30
CA SER A 185 24.68 4.63 -8.95
C SER A 185 24.45 5.88 -8.09
N LYS A 186 25.31 6.91 -8.24
CA LYS A 186 25.08 8.22 -7.62
C LYS A 186 24.05 9.08 -8.35
N SER A 187 23.50 8.59 -9.47
CA SER A 187 22.54 9.35 -10.27
C SER A 187 21.14 9.31 -9.69
N PHE A 188 20.53 10.46 -9.47
CA PHE A 188 19.14 10.59 -9.04
C PHE A 188 18.18 9.87 -10.01
N LEU A 189 18.40 10.03 -11.34
CA LEU A 189 17.56 9.40 -12.34
C LEU A 189 17.59 7.87 -12.27
N TYR A 190 18.73 7.28 -11.93
CA TYR A 190 18.85 5.84 -11.72
C TYR A 190 17.95 5.36 -10.60
N TRP A 191 18.00 6.04 -9.46
CA TRP A 191 17.16 5.73 -8.30
C TRP A 191 15.69 6.01 -8.57
N LEU A 192 15.38 7.05 -9.33
CA LEU A 192 14.00 7.34 -9.76
C LEU A 192 13.41 6.17 -10.54
N VAL A 193 14.14 5.66 -11.54
CA VAL A 193 13.70 4.53 -12.36
C VAL A 193 13.52 3.28 -11.47
N ALA A 194 14.47 2.98 -10.58
CA ALA A 194 14.36 1.85 -9.67
C ALA A 194 13.13 1.97 -8.76
N HIS A 195 12.88 3.15 -8.15
CA HIS A 195 11.69 3.40 -7.32
C HIS A 195 10.39 3.26 -8.10
N LEU A 196 10.33 3.75 -9.33
CA LEU A 196 9.16 3.61 -10.19
C LEU A 196 8.90 2.14 -10.54
N LEU A 197 9.91 1.37 -10.93
CA LEU A 197 9.77 -0.03 -11.29
C LEU A 197 9.32 -0.88 -10.10
N ILE A 198 9.95 -0.72 -8.95
CA ILE A 198 9.59 -1.45 -7.72
C ILE A 198 8.22 -0.97 -7.22
N GLY A 199 7.99 0.35 -7.22
CA GLY A 199 6.73 0.96 -6.79
C GLY A 199 5.54 0.49 -7.63
N THR A 200 5.70 0.38 -8.96
CA THR A 200 4.65 -0.14 -9.84
C THR A 200 4.32 -1.60 -9.51
N ALA A 201 5.32 -2.45 -9.31
CA ALA A 201 5.11 -3.83 -8.95
C ALA A 201 4.39 -3.96 -7.60
N CYS A 202 4.89 -3.27 -6.57
CA CYS A 202 4.27 -3.29 -5.23
C CYS A 202 2.84 -2.75 -5.23
N SER A 203 2.58 -1.67 -5.98
CA SER A 203 1.28 -0.99 -5.97
C SER A 203 0.22 -1.70 -6.81
N ALA A 204 0.61 -2.44 -7.84
CA ALA A 204 -0.31 -3.15 -8.71
C ALA A 204 -0.76 -4.50 -8.13
N LEU A 205 0.12 -5.21 -7.43
CA LEU A 205 -0.17 -6.55 -6.92
C LEU A 205 -1.25 -6.56 -5.84
N PHE A 206 -1.29 -5.57 -4.96
CA PHE A 206 -2.28 -5.49 -3.89
C PHE A 206 -3.72 -5.27 -4.40
N PRO A 207 -4.02 -4.27 -5.27
CA PRO A 207 -5.36 -4.11 -5.83
C PRO A 207 -5.79 -5.29 -6.71
N TYR A 208 -4.86 -5.94 -7.40
CA TYR A 208 -5.15 -7.15 -8.15
C TYR A 208 -5.70 -8.27 -7.27
N LEU A 209 -5.05 -8.52 -6.13
CA LEU A 209 -5.50 -9.51 -5.15
C LEU A 209 -6.92 -9.24 -4.66
N MET A 210 -7.22 -7.98 -4.33
CA MET A 210 -8.53 -7.59 -3.80
C MET A 210 -9.68 -7.83 -4.78
N VAL A 211 -9.40 -7.95 -6.07
CA VAL A 211 -10.42 -8.18 -7.12
C VAL A 211 -10.53 -9.67 -7.48
N CYS A 212 -9.45 -10.45 -7.35
CA CYS A 212 -9.45 -11.85 -7.73
C CYS A 212 -10.06 -12.79 -6.66
N PHE A 213 -10.26 -12.27 -5.46
CA PHE A 213 -10.77 -12.99 -4.28
C PHE A 213 -11.84 -12.20 -3.55
#